data_79f32282b4ae2192f64920b3b7a0a23a
#
_entry.id   79f32282b4ae2192f64920b3b7a0a23a
#
_cell.length_a   1.000
_cell.length_b   1.000
_cell.length_c   1.000
_cell.angle_alpha   90.00
_cell.angle_beta   90.00
_cell.angle_gamma   90.00
#
_symmetry.space_group_name_H-M   'P 1'
#
loop_
_entity.id
_entity.type
_entity.pdbx_description
1 polymer ?
#
loop_
_entity_poly.entity_id
_entity_poly.type
_entity_poly.pdbx_seq_one_letter_code
_entity_poly.pdbx_strand_id
1 'polypeptide(L)'
;MRREAPLHLFAPPLLHEIIQMQLKVADTTLPYELHFHPLTEEGIIVDHQNFSVTSFKTFHRIPCWGFIIREKKQPRKINRDQAVAFEIPVAYYDQLKNGADYETKEGVLIKNETVTTPNTAPLSYAYAADTLFDERLAEKVKNVSLLYHETTYLKDLEERAMTRFHSTTIQAGEIAKKAGVGKLLIGHFSSKYEHLDEFLAETKSVFYNTDLAIEGVTYKV
;
A
#
# COMPACT_ATOMS: atom_id res chain seq x y z
N MET A 1 -14.58 4.01 -24.44
CA MET A 1 -15.51 3.51 -23.40
C MET A 1 -15.81 4.66 -22.44
N ARG A 2 -17.08 4.91 -22.13
CA ARG A 2 -17.43 5.91 -21.10
C ARG A 2 -17.67 5.18 -19.79
N ARG A 3 -17.09 5.68 -18.67
CA ARG A 3 -17.38 5.21 -17.33
C ARG A 3 -18.82 5.60 -16.97
N GLU A 4 -19.60 4.66 -16.45
CA GLU A 4 -20.96 4.89 -15.93
C GLU A 4 -21.01 4.68 -14.41
N ALA A 5 -20.19 3.77 -13.90
CA ALA A 5 -20.11 3.51 -12.46
C ALA A 5 -19.57 4.73 -11.67
N PRO A 6 -20.10 5.02 -10.49
CA PRO A 6 -19.63 6.12 -9.65
C PRO A 6 -18.11 6.08 -9.41
N LEU A 7 -17.50 7.25 -9.25
CA LEU A 7 -16.10 7.41 -8.89
C LEU A 7 -15.99 8.04 -7.52
N HIS A 8 -15.28 7.35 -6.60
CA HIS A 8 -14.95 7.88 -5.29
C HIS A 8 -13.56 8.51 -5.34
N LEU A 9 -13.45 9.79 -4.97
CA LEU A 9 -12.21 10.55 -4.93
C LEU A 9 -11.92 10.98 -3.50
N PHE A 10 -10.80 10.50 -2.95
CA PHE A 10 -10.30 10.85 -1.63
C PHE A 10 -9.13 11.83 -1.80
N ALA A 11 -9.30 13.07 -1.34
CA ALA A 11 -8.28 14.11 -1.54
C ALA A 11 -8.44 15.28 -0.54
N PRO A 12 -7.44 16.18 -0.41
CA PRO A 12 -7.58 17.41 0.35
C PRO A 12 -8.79 18.23 -0.14
N PRO A 13 -9.53 18.91 0.78
CA PRO A 13 -10.78 19.60 0.44
C PRO A 13 -10.67 20.59 -0.74
N LEU A 14 -9.58 21.35 -0.83
CA LEU A 14 -9.36 22.30 -1.92
C LEU A 14 -9.36 21.70 -3.33
N LEU A 15 -9.02 20.42 -3.47
CA LEU A 15 -9.02 19.76 -4.78
C LEU A 15 -10.45 19.68 -5.35
N HIS A 16 -11.46 19.54 -4.50
CA HIS A 16 -12.85 19.55 -4.95
C HIS A 16 -13.23 20.85 -5.66
N GLU A 17 -12.87 21.98 -5.07
CA GLU A 17 -13.14 23.30 -5.65
C GLU A 17 -12.44 23.48 -7.00
N ILE A 18 -11.18 23.04 -7.10
CA ILE A 18 -10.41 23.08 -8.36
C ILE A 18 -11.09 22.25 -9.45
N ILE A 19 -11.51 21.01 -9.13
CA ILE A 19 -12.20 20.13 -10.08
C ILE A 19 -13.52 20.75 -10.53
N GLN A 20 -14.33 21.26 -9.61
CA GLN A 20 -15.60 21.91 -9.93
C GLN A 20 -15.40 23.13 -10.83
N MET A 21 -14.38 23.94 -10.54
CA MET A 21 -14.05 25.11 -11.36
C MET A 21 -13.64 24.70 -12.78
N GLN A 22 -12.78 23.69 -12.92
CA GLN A 22 -12.35 23.19 -14.22
C GLN A 22 -13.52 22.64 -15.05
N LEU A 23 -14.39 21.84 -14.45
CA LEU A 23 -15.59 21.31 -15.12
C LEU A 23 -16.51 22.45 -15.58
N LYS A 24 -16.72 23.45 -14.72
CA LYS A 24 -17.54 24.64 -15.04
C LYS A 24 -16.96 25.45 -16.19
N VAL A 25 -15.66 25.74 -16.17
CA VAL A 25 -14.98 26.53 -17.22
C VAL A 25 -14.99 25.79 -18.55
N ALA A 26 -14.86 24.46 -18.53
CA ALA A 26 -14.89 23.61 -19.73
C ALA A 26 -16.31 23.27 -20.20
N ASP A 27 -17.37 23.76 -19.55
CA ASP A 27 -18.77 23.41 -19.80
C ASP A 27 -18.95 21.89 -19.92
N THR A 28 -18.30 21.15 -19.02
CA THR A 28 -18.21 19.69 -19.08
C THR A 28 -19.07 19.06 -17.99
N THR A 29 -19.92 18.13 -18.39
CA THR A 29 -20.67 17.26 -17.49
C THR A 29 -20.07 15.85 -17.48
N LEU A 30 -19.78 15.31 -16.30
CA LEU A 30 -19.27 13.95 -16.16
C LEU A 30 -20.39 12.94 -16.47
N PRO A 31 -20.10 11.87 -17.23
CA PRO A 31 -21.08 10.81 -17.53
C PRO A 31 -21.29 9.84 -16.35
N TYR A 32 -20.73 10.13 -15.19
CA TYR A 32 -20.83 9.35 -13.95
C TYR A 32 -20.89 10.26 -12.75
N GLU A 33 -21.36 9.73 -11.65
CA GLU A 33 -21.42 10.43 -10.37
C GLU A 33 -20.02 10.48 -9.72
N LEU A 34 -19.59 11.66 -9.26
CA LEU A 34 -18.34 11.87 -8.53
C LEU A 34 -18.64 12.07 -7.05
N HIS A 35 -18.29 11.07 -6.24
CA HIS A 35 -18.35 11.16 -4.77
C HIS A 35 -17.01 11.65 -4.26
N PHE A 36 -16.97 12.89 -3.75
CA PHE A 36 -15.79 13.46 -3.15
C PHE A 36 -15.76 13.20 -1.64
N HIS A 37 -14.63 12.66 -1.16
CA HIS A 37 -14.38 12.34 0.24
C HIS A 37 -13.20 13.19 0.73
N PRO A 38 -13.42 14.25 1.54
CA PRO A 38 -12.35 15.11 2.01
C PRO A 38 -11.43 14.39 2.98
N LEU A 39 -10.13 14.42 2.72
CA LEU A 39 -9.10 13.93 3.65
C LEU A 39 -8.74 15.03 4.64
N THR A 40 -9.20 14.91 5.88
CA THR A 40 -8.93 15.84 6.98
C THR A 40 -8.13 15.18 8.11
N GLU A 41 -8.33 13.89 8.31
CA GLU A 41 -7.70 13.08 9.36
C GLU A 41 -7.13 11.78 8.81
N GLU A 42 -6.07 11.28 9.45
CA GLU A 42 -5.47 9.98 9.15
C GLU A 42 -6.40 8.86 9.57
N GLY A 43 -6.42 7.76 8.82
CA GLY A 43 -7.21 6.59 9.18
C GLY A 43 -7.64 5.74 8.00
N ILE A 44 -8.47 4.76 8.29
CA ILE A 44 -9.04 3.87 7.26
C ILE A 44 -10.09 4.66 6.48
N ILE A 45 -9.86 4.81 5.16
CA ILE A 45 -10.76 5.51 4.23
C ILE A 45 -11.58 4.55 3.37
N VAL A 46 -11.12 3.30 3.21
CA VAL A 46 -11.86 2.22 2.56
C VAL A 46 -11.67 0.94 3.37
N ASP A 47 -12.78 0.32 3.73
CA ASP A 47 -12.79 -1.00 4.38
C ASP A 47 -13.62 -1.98 3.57
N HIS A 48 -12.96 -2.69 2.65
CA HIS A 48 -13.57 -3.72 1.82
C HIS A 48 -13.37 -5.11 2.44
N GLN A 49 -14.17 -6.10 2.05
CA GLN A 49 -14.04 -7.47 2.59
C GLN A 49 -12.66 -8.10 2.36
N ASN A 50 -11.97 -7.74 1.27
CA ASN A 50 -10.68 -8.34 0.86
C ASN A 50 -9.47 -7.45 1.15
N PHE A 51 -9.65 -6.14 1.33
CA PHE A 51 -8.58 -5.19 1.57
C PHE A 51 -9.07 -3.97 2.34
N SER A 52 -8.12 -3.21 2.87
CA SER A 52 -8.37 -1.88 3.43
C SER A 52 -7.43 -0.85 2.81
N VAL A 53 -7.86 0.41 2.79
CA VAL A 53 -7.00 1.54 2.44
C VAL A 53 -6.95 2.50 3.62
N THR A 54 -5.75 2.78 4.07
CA THR A 54 -5.49 3.77 5.13
C THR A 54 -4.80 4.98 4.54
N SER A 55 -5.26 6.18 4.87
CA SER A 55 -4.56 7.42 4.53
C SER A 55 -3.70 7.90 5.70
N PHE A 56 -2.56 8.50 5.40
CA PHE A 56 -1.70 9.15 6.38
C PHE A 56 -1.12 10.45 5.82
N LYS A 57 -0.80 11.41 6.70
CA LYS A 57 -0.17 12.66 6.30
C LYS A 57 1.31 12.45 6.05
N THR A 58 1.81 13.00 4.94
CA THR A 58 3.22 13.20 4.68
C THR A 58 3.62 14.61 5.10
N PHE A 59 4.91 14.85 5.29
CA PHE A 59 5.40 16.14 5.76
C PHE A 59 5.85 16.99 4.57
N HIS A 60 4.96 17.81 4.05
CA HIS A 60 5.23 18.67 2.89
C HIS A 60 4.74 20.10 3.11
N ARG A 61 5.11 21.01 2.21
CA ARG A 61 4.76 22.44 2.25
C ARG A 61 3.24 22.70 2.23
N ILE A 62 2.51 21.85 1.52
CA ILE A 62 1.04 21.84 1.48
C ILE A 62 0.52 20.52 2.05
N PRO A 63 -0.76 20.42 2.43
CA PRO A 63 -1.33 19.15 2.90
C PRO A 63 -1.18 18.05 1.84
N CYS A 64 -0.31 17.08 2.10
CA CYS A 64 -0.09 15.91 1.27
C CYS A 64 -0.41 14.63 2.03
N TRP A 65 -0.79 13.59 1.27
CA TRP A 65 -1.26 12.34 1.83
C TRP A 65 -0.58 11.16 1.15
N GLY A 66 -0.18 10.21 1.98
CA GLY A 66 0.19 8.88 1.54
C GLY A 66 -0.93 7.88 1.81
N PHE A 67 -0.83 6.71 1.20
CA PHE A 67 -1.84 5.68 1.29
C PHE A 67 -1.20 4.32 1.52
N ILE A 68 -1.86 3.49 2.32
CA ILE A 68 -1.47 2.10 2.51
C ILE A 68 -2.64 1.23 2.10
N ILE A 69 -2.42 0.36 1.12
CA ILE A 69 -3.35 -0.67 0.72
C ILE A 69 -2.88 -1.97 1.36
N ARG A 70 -3.73 -2.62 2.15
CA ARG A 70 -3.44 -3.91 2.79
C ARG A 70 -4.49 -4.93 2.41
N GLU A 71 -4.06 -6.07 1.91
CA GLU A 71 -4.94 -7.23 1.79
C GLU A 71 -5.36 -7.73 3.18
N LYS A 72 -6.58 -8.18 3.30
CA LYS A 72 -7.06 -8.87 4.50
C LYS A 72 -6.67 -10.34 4.42
N LYS A 73 -6.35 -10.93 5.59
CA LYS A 73 -6.02 -12.35 5.68
C LYS A 73 -7.14 -13.20 5.08
N GLN A 74 -6.81 -13.96 4.06
CA GLN A 74 -7.75 -14.88 3.46
C GLN A 74 -7.90 -16.15 4.32
N PRO A 75 -9.10 -16.77 4.32
CA PRO A 75 -9.33 -18.03 5.02
C PRO A 75 -8.36 -19.12 4.58
N ARG A 76 -8.06 -20.07 5.46
CA ARG A 76 -7.22 -21.24 5.13
C ARG A 76 -7.83 -22.06 3.99
N LYS A 77 -7.01 -22.72 3.22
CA LYS A 77 -7.43 -23.62 2.14
C LYS A 77 -7.65 -25.02 2.70
N ILE A 78 -8.82 -25.61 2.43
CA ILE A 78 -9.13 -26.98 2.86
C ILE A 78 -8.47 -27.97 1.91
N ASN A 79 -7.76 -28.94 2.48
CA ASN A 79 -7.39 -30.16 1.79
C ASN A 79 -8.61 -31.10 1.78
N ARG A 80 -9.34 -31.13 0.65
CA ARG A 80 -10.59 -31.89 0.53
C ARG A 80 -10.38 -33.39 0.72
N ASP A 81 -9.28 -33.94 0.22
CA ASP A 81 -9.00 -35.36 0.31
C ASP A 81 -8.81 -35.77 1.79
N GLN A 82 -8.07 -34.97 2.55
CA GLN A 82 -7.90 -35.19 3.98
C GLN A 82 -9.21 -34.99 4.76
N ALA A 83 -9.97 -33.94 4.43
CA ALA A 83 -11.26 -33.69 5.09
C ALA A 83 -12.26 -34.85 4.87
N VAL A 84 -12.27 -35.43 3.68
CA VAL A 84 -13.07 -36.64 3.37
C VAL A 84 -12.53 -37.85 4.09
N ALA A 85 -11.20 -38.07 4.11
CA ALA A 85 -10.58 -39.23 4.79
C ALA A 85 -10.86 -39.24 6.31
N PHE A 86 -10.99 -38.05 6.93
CA PHE A 86 -11.37 -37.87 8.33
C PHE A 86 -12.87 -37.73 8.56
N GLU A 87 -13.69 -37.95 7.53
CA GLU A 87 -15.16 -37.89 7.57
C GLU A 87 -15.69 -36.55 8.12
N ILE A 88 -14.98 -35.43 7.86
CA ILE A 88 -15.37 -34.10 8.35
C ILE A 88 -16.57 -33.60 7.53
N PRO A 89 -17.71 -33.27 8.18
CA PRO A 89 -18.88 -32.77 7.47
C PRO A 89 -18.58 -31.43 6.75
N VAL A 90 -19.13 -31.25 5.53
CA VAL A 90 -19.00 -30.00 4.77
C VAL A 90 -19.49 -28.79 5.56
N ALA A 91 -20.51 -28.98 6.39
CA ALA A 91 -21.03 -27.95 7.29
C ALA A 91 -19.97 -27.39 8.28
N TYR A 92 -18.88 -28.13 8.54
CA TYR A 92 -17.80 -27.70 9.44
C TYR A 92 -16.68 -26.96 8.69
N TYR A 93 -16.73 -26.92 7.36
CA TYR A 93 -15.64 -26.37 6.54
C TYR A 93 -15.35 -24.88 6.80
N ASP A 94 -16.35 -24.08 7.12
CA ASP A 94 -16.13 -22.67 7.43
C ASP A 94 -15.41 -22.50 8.78
N GLN A 95 -15.61 -23.39 9.72
CA GLN A 95 -14.85 -23.41 10.98
C GLN A 95 -13.38 -23.81 10.71
N LEU A 96 -13.14 -24.83 9.86
CA LEU A 96 -11.80 -25.23 9.44
C LEU A 96 -11.06 -24.05 8.74
N LYS A 97 -11.74 -23.36 7.82
CA LYS A 97 -11.16 -22.18 7.14
C LYS A 97 -10.75 -21.09 8.12
N ASN A 98 -11.42 -20.96 9.24
CA ASN A 98 -11.14 -20.00 10.31
C ASN A 98 -10.11 -20.52 11.34
N GLY A 99 -9.60 -21.74 11.15
CA GLY A 99 -8.52 -22.29 11.96
C GLY A 99 -8.97 -23.18 13.11
N ALA A 100 -10.26 -23.55 13.19
CA ALA A 100 -10.75 -24.47 14.24
C ALA A 100 -10.25 -25.89 13.99
N ASP A 101 -9.89 -26.61 15.06
CA ASP A 101 -9.69 -28.05 15.06
C ASP A 101 -11.06 -28.75 14.96
N TYR A 102 -11.11 -29.99 14.51
CA TYR A 102 -12.33 -30.79 14.44
C TYR A 102 -12.26 -31.96 15.44
N GLU A 103 -13.30 -32.13 16.23
CA GLU A 103 -13.44 -33.29 17.11
C GLU A 103 -14.47 -34.25 16.54
N THR A 104 -14.06 -35.52 16.35
CA THR A 104 -14.95 -36.57 15.86
C THR A 104 -15.97 -36.98 16.94
N LYS A 105 -16.98 -37.72 16.55
CA LYS A 105 -18.00 -38.25 17.50
C LYS A 105 -17.40 -39.15 18.58
N GLU A 106 -16.27 -39.78 18.27
CA GLU A 106 -15.52 -40.66 19.16
C GLU A 106 -14.54 -39.93 20.07
N GLY A 107 -14.52 -38.58 20.04
CA GLY A 107 -13.65 -37.73 20.85
C GLY A 107 -12.23 -37.61 20.32
N VAL A 108 -11.96 -37.95 19.07
CA VAL A 108 -10.64 -37.81 18.46
C VAL A 108 -10.48 -36.41 17.92
N LEU A 109 -9.46 -35.66 18.41
CA LEU A 109 -9.16 -34.33 17.96
C LEU A 109 -8.28 -34.34 16.70
N ILE A 110 -8.82 -33.85 15.58
CA ILE A 110 -8.12 -33.65 14.32
C ILE A 110 -7.65 -32.22 14.25
N LYS A 111 -6.32 -32.03 14.23
CA LYS A 111 -5.73 -30.69 14.16
C LYS A 111 -6.01 -30.03 12.81
N ASN A 112 -6.36 -28.75 12.86
CA ASN A 112 -6.65 -27.94 11.67
C ASN A 112 -5.56 -28.04 10.59
N GLU A 113 -4.29 -28.05 10.98
CA GLU A 113 -3.14 -28.13 10.09
C GLU A 113 -3.07 -29.42 9.29
N THR A 114 -3.69 -30.50 9.78
CA THR A 114 -3.76 -31.80 9.07
C THR A 114 -4.67 -31.71 7.85
N VAL A 115 -5.75 -30.93 7.95
CA VAL A 115 -6.84 -30.88 6.95
C VAL A 115 -6.92 -29.53 6.21
N THR A 116 -6.04 -28.59 6.55
CA THR A 116 -5.98 -27.28 5.87
C THR A 116 -4.54 -26.84 5.64
N THR A 117 -4.35 -25.95 4.67
CA THR A 117 -3.09 -25.24 4.45
C THR A 117 -3.29 -23.73 4.64
N PRO A 118 -2.28 -22.99 5.12
CA PRO A 118 -2.33 -21.55 5.13
C PRO A 118 -2.60 -21.00 3.73
N ASN A 119 -3.36 -19.92 3.63
CA ASN A 119 -3.41 -19.17 2.39
C ASN A 119 -2.13 -18.33 2.25
N THR A 120 -1.90 -17.74 1.08
CA THR A 120 -0.80 -16.79 0.87
C THR A 120 -0.84 -15.67 1.92
N ALA A 121 0.32 -15.23 2.37
CA ALA A 121 0.41 -14.09 3.26
C ALA A 121 -0.22 -12.85 2.58
N PRO A 122 -1.00 -12.04 3.32
CA PRO A 122 -1.58 -10.83 2.76
C PRO A 122 -0.47 -9.85 2.39
N LEU A 123 -0.57 -9.30 1.19
CA LEU A 123 0.36 -8.29 0.68
C LEU A 123 -0.08 -6.89 1.09
N SER A 124 0.88 -5.95 1.05
CA SER A 124 0.59 -4.56 1.33
C SER A 124 1.49 -3.63 0.53
N TYR A 125 0.91 -2.54 0.07
CA TYR A 125 1.59 -1.49 -0.67
C TYR A 125 1.39 -0.15 0.03
N ALA A 126 2.48 0.59 0.26
CA ALA A 126 2.43 1.96 0.74
C ALA A 126 2.96 2.92 -0.32
N TYR A 127 2.25 4.02 -0.51
CA TYR A 127 2.62 5.12 -1.39
C TYR A 127 2.89 6.36 -0.55
N ALA A 128 4.14 6.80 -0.51
CA ALA A 128 4.59 8.01 0.18
C ALA A 128 5.31 8.92 -0.83
N ALA A 129 4.57 9.88 -1.40
CA ALA A 129 5.11 10.88 -2.29
C ALA A 129 5.11 12.25 -1.61
N ASP A 130 5.99 13.14 -2.06
CA ASP A 130 6.18 14.50 -1.56
C ASP A 130 6.26 14.57 -0.04
N THR A 131 7.41 14.20 0.50
CA THR A 131 7.63 14.25 1.95
C THR A 131 9.05 14.68 2.30
N LEU A 132 9.17 15.59 3.24
CA LEU A 132 10.42 15.78 3.97
C LEU A 132 10.75 14.49 4.74
N PHE A 133 12.03 14.21 4.93
CA PHE A 133 12.48 13.13 5.80
C PHE A 133 11.91 13.27 7.21
N ASP A 134 11.14 12.28 7.61
CA ASP A 134 10.54 12.20 8.93
C ASP A 134 10.52 10.73 9.37
N GLU A 135 11.32 10.41 10.37
CA GLU A 135 11.43 9.04 10.88
C GLU A 135 10.11 8.43 11.37
N ARG A 136 9.12 9.29 11.72
CA ARG A 136 7.77 8.82 12.10
C ARG A 136 7.04 8.11 10.96
N LEU A 137 7.44 8.38 9.71
CA LEU A 137 6.90 7.67 8.56
C LEU A 137 7.20 6.16 8.62
N ALA A 138 8.34 5.76 9.18
CA ALA A 138 8.70 4.35 9.30
C ALA A 138 7.69 3.54 10.13
N GLU A 139 7.12 4.12 11.19
CA GLU A 139 6.09 3.45 11.98
C GLU A 139 4.76 3.32 11.21
N LYS A 140 4.42 4.32 10.38
CA LYS A 140 3.20 4.29 9.56
C LYS A 140 3.24 3.19 8.51
N VAL A 141 4.40 3.01 7.84
CA VAL A 141 4.59 2.04 6.75
C VAL A 141 5.27 0.74 7.22
N LYS A 142 5.23 0.45 8.49
CA LYS A 142 5.89 -0.71 9.10
C LYS A 142 5.47 -2.03 8.44
N ASN A 143 6.47 -2.85 8.07
CA ASN A 143 6.32 -4.19 7.51
C ASN A 143 5.44 -4.26 6.25
N VAL A 144 5.32 -3.18 5.46
CA VAL A 144 4.64 -3.29 4.17
C VAL A 144 5.47 -4.11 3.19
N SER A 145 4.79 -4.85 2.29
CA SER A 145 5.45 -5.69 1.30
C SER A 145 6.23 -4.85 0.29
N LEU A 146 5.65 -3.72 -0.15
CA LEU A 146 6.26 -2.75 -1.06
C LEU A 146 6.00 -1.33 -0.56
N LEU A 147 7.07 -0.54 -0.43
CA LEU A 147 7.00 0.90 -0.18
C LEU A 147 7.41 1.65 -1.44
N TYR A 148 6.54 2.51 -1.98
CA TYR A 148 6.96 3.60 -2.85
C TYR A 148 7.32 4.81 -1.99
N HIS A 149 8.51 5.36 -2.19
CA HIS A 149 8.97 6.58 -1.50
C HIS A 149 9.58 7.54 -2.50
N GLU A 150 9.27 8.84 -2.35
CA GLU A 150 9.92 9.87 -3.16
C GLU A 150 11.42 9.95 -2.85
N THR A 151 12.21 10.28 -3.86
CA THR A 151 13.65 10.53 -3.78
C THR A 151 14.00 11.64 -4.76
N THR A 152 13.57 12.84 -4.45
CA THR A 152 13.74 13.98 -5.37
C THR A 152 15.20 14.32 -5.60
N TYR A 153 16.07 14.06 -4.60
CA TYR A 153 17.48 14.43 -4.64
C TYR A 153 18.42 13.28 -4.24
N LEU A 154 19.65 13.33 -4.76
CA LEU A 154 20.78 12.57 -4.24
C LEU A 154 21.23 13.14 -2.88
N LYS A 155 22.04 12.38 -2.15
CA LYS A 155 22.53 12.74 -0.81
C LYS A 155 23.25 14.10 -0.76
N ASP A 156 24.01 14.45 -1.79
CA ASP A 156 24.77 15.70 -1.88
C ASP A 156 23.91 16.97 -1.79
N LEU A 157 22.61 16.83 -2.04
CA LEU A 157 21.62 17.93 -1.98
C LEU A 157 20.65 17.81 -0.81
N GLU A 158 21.06 17.23 0.30
CA GLU A 158 20.22 17.03 1.48
C GLU A 158 19.65 18.35 2.04
N GLU A 159 20.46 19.41 2.14
CA GLU A 159 19.99 20.74 2.55
C GLU A 159 18.92 21.29 1.62
N ARG A 160 19.07 21.06 0.31
CA ARG A 160 18.09 21.45 -0.68
C ARG A 160 16.82 20.62 -0.57
N ALA A 161 16.92 19.33 -0.34
CA ALA A 161 15.79 18.45 -0.07
C ALA A 161 14.99 18.98 1.12
N MET A 162 15.67 19.28 2.22
CA MET A 162 15.04 19.83 3.44
C MET A 162 14.30 21.14 3.16
N THR A 163 14.95 22.09 2.48
CA THR A 163 14.33 23.42 2.19
C THR A 163 13.17 23.34 1.21
N ARG A 164 13.08 22.28 0.40
CA ARG A 164 12.02 22.04 -0.57
C ARG A 164 10.98 21.04 -0.10
N PHE A 165 11.10 20.53 1.12
CA PHE A 165 10.21 19.52 1.73
C PHE A 165 10.19 18.20 0.95
N HIS A 166 11.38 17.75 0.55
CA HIS A 166 11.59 16.48 -0.14
C HIS A 166 12.62 15.61 0.58
N SER A 167 12.78 14.39 0.11
CA SER A 167 13.74 13.43 0.65
C SER A 167 14.86 13.13 -0.33
N THR A 168 15.98 12.62 0.23
CA THR A 168 17.09 12.08 -0.54
C THR A 168 17.00 10.56 -0.65
N THR A 169 17.82 9.99 -1.55
CA THR A 169 18.06 8.56 -1.74
C THR A 169 18.39 7.83 -0.44
N ILE A 170 19.33 8.38 0.34
CA ILE A 170 19.76 7.80 1.62
C ILE A 170 18.60 7.80 2.61
N GLN A 171 17.89 8.92 2.74
CA GLN A 171 16.77 9.07 3.65
C GLN A 171 15.62 8.11 3.34
N ALA A 172 15.29 7.90 2.05
CA ALA A 172 14.31 6.90 1.63
C ALA A 172 14.75 5.48 2.01
N GLY A 173 16.04 5.15 1.81
CA GLY A 173 16.62 3.88 2.24
C GLY A 173 16.55 3.66 3.75
N GLU A 174 16.83 4.71 4.55
CA GLU A 174 16.74 4.68 6.02
C GLU A 174 15.31 4.42 6.51
N ILE A 175 14.31 5.09 5.92
CA ILE A 175 12.89 4.83 6.21
C ILE A 175 12.54 3.37 5.90
N ALA A 176 12.90 2.87 4.72
CA ALA A 176 12.61 1.50 4.31
C ALA A 176 13.24 0.47 5.26
N LYS A 177 14.51 0.69 5.65
CA LYS A 177 15.26 -0.16 6.59
C LYS A 177 14.62 -0.14 7.98
N LYS A 178 14.32 1.05 8.51
CA LYS A 178 13.71 1.24 9.83
C LYS A 178 12.30 0.64 9.90
N ALA A 179 11.52 0.78 8.82
CA ALA A 179 10.19 0.22 8.72
C ALA A 179 10.15 -1.30 8.48
N GLY A 180 11.28 -1.91 8.09
CA GLY A 180 11.35 -3.33 7.77
C GLY A 180 10.49 -3.72 6.57
N VAL A 181 10.43 -2.88 5.54
CA VAL A 181 9.63 -3.14 4.34
C VAL A 181 10.20 -4.31 3.53
N GLY A 182 9.36 -5.02 2.80
CA GLY A 182 9.82 -6.12 1.94
C GLY A 182 10.65 -5.62 0.76
N LYS A 183 10.21 -4.54 0.11
CA LYS A 183 10.86 -3.92 -1.04
C LYS A 183 10.64 -2.41 -1.04
N LEU A 184 11.62 -1.66 -1.53
CA LEU A 184 11.53 -0.22 -1.76
C LEU A 184 11.46 0.07 -3.26
N LEU A 185 10.53 0.92 -3.66
CA LEU A 185 10.43 1.49 -5.00
C LEU A 185 10.65 3.00 -4.89
N ILE A 186 11.71 3.52 -5.47
CA ILE A 186 12.04 4.95 -5.42
C ILE A 186 11.60 5.67 -6.69
N GLY A 187 11.10 6.90 -6.53
CA GLY A 187 10.59 7.69 -7.64
C GLY A 187 10.53 9.18 -7.32
N HIS A 188 9.83 9.97 -8.13
CA HIS A 188 9.71 11.42 -8.01
C HIS A 188 11.06 12.14 -8.12
N PHE A 189 11.87 11.75 -9.11
CA PHE A 189 13.21 12.32 -9.33
C PHE A 189 13.13 13.75 -9.86
N SER A 190 14.02 14.63 -9.39
CA SER A 190 14.12 15.98 -9.94
C SER A 190 14.52 15.94 -11.41
N SER A 191 13.86 16.71 -12.25
CA SER A 191 14.13 16.83 -13.70
C SER A 191 15.54 17.34 -14.05
N LYS A 192 16.32 17.78 -13.06
CA LYS A 192 17.73 18.16 -13.26
C LYS A 192 18.65 16.96 -13.54
N TYR A 193 18.20 15.74 -13.19
CA TYR A 193 18.99 14.52 -13.38
C TYR A 193 18.57 13.83 -14.67
N GLU A 194 19.55 13.56 -15.54
CA GLU A 194 19.34 12.85 -16.80
C GLU A 194 19.41 11.33 -16.64
N HIS A 195 20.18 10.86 -15.64
CA HIS A 195 20.41 9.45 -15.36
C HIS A 195 20.04 9.10 -13.92
N LEU A 196 19.51 7.90 -13.73
CA LEU A 196 18.98 7.44 -12.44
C LEU A 196 19.83 6.35 -11.77
N ASP A 197 20.94 5.95 -12.41
CA ASP A 197 21.80 4.87 -11.88
C ASP A 197 22.37 5.21 -10.50
N GLU A 198 22.72 6.47 -10.28
CA GLU A 198 23.27 6.96 -9.01
C GLU A 198 22.21 6.94 -7.91
N PHE A 199 20.95 7.27 -8.22
CA PHE A 199 19.83 7.13 -7.29
C PHE A 199 19.69 5.69 -6.80
N LEU A 200 19.73 4.73 -7.73
CA LEU A 200 19.65 3.33 -7.39
C LEU A 200 20.83 2.86 -6.55
N ALA A 201 22.05 3.26 -6.94
CA ALA A 201 23.28 2.87 -6.26
C ALA A 201 23.32 3.41 -4.82
N GLU A 202 23.03 4.70 -4.62
CA GLU A 202 22.99 5.31 -3.29
C GLU A 202 21.93 4.67 -2.40
N THR A 203 20.70 4.51 -2.90
CA THR A 203 19.63 3.92 -2.09
C THR A 203 19.95 2.46 -1.74
N LYS A 204 20.49 1.67 -2.68
CA LYS A 204 20.89 0.27 -2.42
C LYS A 204 22.01 0.15 -1.39
N SER A 205 22.84 1.16 -1.21
CA SER A 205 23.88 1.16 -0.17
C SER A 205 23.28 1.11 1.25
N VAL A 206 22.04 1.58 1.42
CA VAL A 206 21.31 1.61 2.71
C VAL A 206 20.27 0.48 2.78
N PHE A 207 19.51 0.28 1.69
CA PHE A 207 18.48 -0.74 1.58
C PHE A 207 18.58 -1.47 0.25
N TYR A 208 19.14 -2.67 0.26
CA TYR A 208 19.51 -3.40 -0.96
C TYR A 208 18.32 -3.75 -1.87
N ASN A 209 17.18 -4.15 -1.30
CA ASN A 209 16.01 -4.54 -2.09
C ASN A 209 15.23 -3.33 -2.61
N THR A 210 15.89 -2.55 -3.48
CA THR A 210 15.37 -1.31 -4.06
C THR A 210 15.32 -1.40 -5.57
N ASP A 211 14.26 -0.88 -6.18
CA ASP A 211 14.14 -0.63 -7.62
C ASP A 211 13.75 0.82 -7.91
N LEU A 212 14.02 1.26 -9.16
CA LEU A 212 13.54 2.55 -9.67
C LEU A 212 12.09 2.41 -10.13
N ALA A 213 11.24 3.39 -9.82
CA ALA A 213 9.91 3.51 -10.40
C ALA A 213 10.01 4.13 -11.80
N ILE A 214 9.90 3.31 -12.83
CA ILE A 214 9.99 3.70 -14.24
C ILE A 214 8.58 3.74 -14.84
N GLU A 215 8.25 4.81 -15.56
CA GLU A 215 6.97 4.96 -16.24
C GLU A 215 6.72 3.81 -17.24
N GLY A 216 5.50 3.30 -17.26
CA GLY A 216 5.09 2.19 -18.12
C GLY A 216 5.52 0.80 -17.64
N VAL A 217 6.30 0.69 -16.54
CA VAL A 217 6.70 -0.59 -15.96
C VAL A 217 5.73 -1.02 -14.87
N THR A 218 5.35 -2.30 -14.87
CA THR A 218 4.52 -2.90 -13.82
C THR A 218 5.40 -3.57 -12.77
N TYR A 219 5.20 -3.20 -11.51
CA TYR A 219 5.87 -3.81 -10.35
C TYR A 219 4.89 -4.70 -9.59
N LYS A 220 5.36 -5.88 -9.20
CA LYS A 220 4.58 -6.78 -8.35
C LYS A 220 4.93 -6.52 -6.88
N VAL A 221 3.90 -6.54 -6.05
CA VAL A 221 3.98 -6.51 -4.60
C VAL A 221 4.33 -7.88 -4.05
#